data_3d49b62a0b11d762bdf02b8c5325f024
#
_entry.id   3d49b62a0b11d762bdf02b8c5325f024
#
_cell.length_a   1.000
_cell.length_b   1.000
_cell.length_c   1.000
_cell.angle_alpha   90.00
_cell.angle_beta   90.00
_cell.angle_gamma   90.00
#
_symmetry.space_group_name_H-M   'P 1'
#
loop_
_entity.id
_entity.type
_entity.pdbx_description
1 polymer ?
#
loop_
_entity_poly.entity_id
_entity_poly.type
_entity_poly.pdbx_seq_one_letter_code
_entity_poly.pdbx_strand_id
1 'polypeptide(L)'
;MTDHARLGLRANAGQFSLLVGVNALVGAMVGLERSVLPLVGATEFGLGSKSAILTFIVAFGATKALTNLAAGTLADRLGRRRLLVLGWLLALPVPLLIGLAPSWAWVVAANLFLGASQGLAWSMTVVMKIDLVGPRRRGLALGLNESAGYLGVAVAAFVTGLLAASIAPRTLVWAGGAAIAGAGLSASLLFVRDTRRHVAVEQRRHGERAEQASFRSAFAHVSFADPVLRACSQAGLVNNLNDALAWGLAPLYLAAQGASARQIGAVAAVYPAVWGVGQLGTGWLSDHIVRKPLIAGGMLVQGGALALLVAGEGSFGPALVAAILLGAGTAMVYPTLIAAVSDAVEPRDRAQAVGVYRFWRDAGFVAGGLTAGIVADAAGSGGAIALVGALTAASGLWVAATHWHGRPAAVPAR
;
A
#
# COMPACT_ATOMS: atom_id res chain seq x y z
N MET A 1 36.21 4.20 19.09
CA MET A 1 35.94 3.11 18.14
C MET A 1 35.03 3.67 17.05
N THR A 2 35.58 3.97 15.89
CA THR A 2 34.82 4.45 14.70
C THR A 2 34.12 3.24 14.08
N ASP A 3 32.87 3.04 14.44
CA ASP A 3 31.99 2.04 13.83
C ASP A 3 31.74 2.48 12.37
N HIS A 4 32.54 1.96 11.45
CA HIS A 4 32.43 2.27 10.03
C HIS A 4 31.16 1.59 9.51
N ALA A 5 30.13 2.38 9.16
CA ALA A 5 28.93 1.87 8.53
C ALA A 5 29.29 0.99 7.32
N ARG A 6 28.85 -0.27 7.33
CA ARG A 6 29.08 -1.24 6.25
C ARG A 6 27.79 -1.50 5.52
N LEU A 7 27.81 -1.39 4.18
CA LEU A 7 26.65 -1.77 3.36
C LEU A 7 26.57 -3.28 3.20
N GLY A 8 25.35 -3.82 3.19
CA GLY A 8 25.08 -5.22 2.92
C GLY A 8 24.13 -5.86 3.93
N LEU A 9 23.32 -6.81 3.46
CA LEU A 9 22.31 -7.49 4.27
C LEU A 9 22.91 -8.23 5.48
N ARG A 10 23.98 -8.98 5.28
CA ARG A 10 24.61 -9.75 6.36
C ARG A 10 25.21 -8.84 7.45
N ALA A 11 25.83 -7.73 7.04
CA ALA A 11 26.43 -6.78 7.96
C ALA A 11 25.38 -6.03 8.82
N ASN A 12 24.15 -5.91 8.33
CA ASN A 12 23.07 -5.16 8.96
C ASN A 12 21.84 -6.04 9.27
N ALA A 13 22.00 -7.37 9.34
CA ALA A 13 20.89 -8.31 9.45
C ALA A 13 19.93 -8.00 10.63
N GLY A 14 20.47 -7.66 11.80
CA GLY A 14 19.66 -7.33 12.98
C GLY A 14 18.79 -6.08 12.77
N GLN A 15 19.35 -4.98 12.26
CA GLN A 15 18.58 -3.77 11.97
C GLN A 15 17.59 -3.99 10.81
N PHE A 16 17.99 -4.76 9.81
CA PHE A 16 17.12 -5.10 8.68
C PHE A 16 15.90 -5.91 9.16
N SER A 17 16.09 -6.97 9.93
CA SER A 17 15.01 -7.81 10.47
C SER A 17 14.12 -7.04 11.43
N LEU A 18 14.68 -6.15 12.27
CA LEU A 18 13.90 -5.25 13.10
C LEU A 18 12.98 -4.36 12.26
N LEU A 19 13.49 -3.74 11.20
CA LEU A 19 12.71 -2.89 10.30
C LEU A 19 11.66 -3.69 9.50
N VAL A 20 11.88 -4.98 9.22
CA VAL A 20 10.87 -5.90 8.65
C VAL A 20 9.73 -6.09 9.66
N GLY A 21 10.04 -6.38 10.93
CA GLY A 21 9.06 -6.50 12.01
C GLY A 21 8.29 -5.20 12.26
N VAL A 22 8.98 -4.05 12.30
CA VAL A 22 8.34 -2.73 12.42
C VAL A 22 7.37 -2.49 11.26
N ASN A 23 7.73 -2.86 10.01
CA ASN A 23 6.84 -2.69 8.88
C ASN A 23 5.62 -3.64 8.92
N ALA A 24 5.77 -4.84 9.48
CA ALA A 24 4.63 -5.72 9.73
C ALA A 24 3.64 -5.09 10.73
N LEU A 25 4.12 -4.41 11.77
CA LEU A 25 3.27 -3.65 12.69
C LEU A 25 2.60 -2.45 12.00
N VAL A 26 3.32 -1.75 11.09
CA VAL A 26 2.73 -0.68 10.27
C VAL A 26 1.57 -1.22 9.44
N GLY A 27 1.74 -2.37 8.79
CA GLY A 27 0.66 -3.04 8.06
C GLY A 27 -0.48 -3.49 8.97
N ALA A 28 -0.18 -4.04 10.14
CA ALA A 28 -1.18 -4.51 11.10
C ALA A 28 -2.14 -3.38 11.55
N MET A 29 -1.65 -2.14 11.69
CA MET A 29 -2.52 -0.98 11.99
C MET A 29 -3.62 -0.78 10.94
N VAL A 30 -3.29 -0.99 9.67
CA VAL A 30 -4.30 -0.92 8.58
C VAL A 30 -5.24 -2.13 8.64
N GLY A 31 -4.69 -3.33 8.80
CA GLY A 31 -5.46 -4.58 8.81
C GLY A 31 -6.54 -4.63 9.88
N LEU A 32 -6.27 -4.07 11.07
CA LEU A 32 -7.24 -3.98 12.16
C LEU A 32 -8.58 -3.34 11.74
N GLU A 33 -8.52 -2.31 10.90
CA GLU A 33 -9.69 -1.53 10.52
C GLU A 33 -10.45 -2.12 9.34
N ARG A 34 -9.74 -2.73 8.39
CA ARG A 34 -10.28 -3.05 7.05
C ARG A 34 -11.36 -4.13 7.04
N SER A 35 -11.37 -5.00 8.03
CA SER A 35 -12.40 -6.04 8.15
C SER A 35 -13.65 -5.59 8.91
N VAL A 36 -13.57 -4.53 9.72
CA VAL A 36 -14.65 -4.18 10.68
C VAL A 36 -15.18 -2.75 10.54
N LEU A 37 -14.36 -1.74 10.24
CA LEU A 37 -14.83 -0.35 10.22
C LEU A 37 -15.99 -0.07 9.25
N PRO A 38 -16.03 -0.62 8.04
CA PRO A 38 -17.19 -0.42 7.17
C PRO A 38 -18.49 -0.89 7.81
N LEU A 39 -18.45 -2.04 8.52
CA LEU A 39 -19.60 -2.58 9.22
C LEU A 39 -19.99 -1.72 10.44
N VAL A 40 -19.01 -1.26 11.21
CA VAL A 40 -19.22 -0.31 12.33
C VAL A 40 -19.92 0.97 11.84
N GLY A 41 -19.51 1.50 10.69
CA GLY A 41 -20.18 2.66 10.07
C GLY A 41 -21.67 2.40 9.80
N ALA A 42 -22.00 1.23 9.27
CA ALA A 42 -23.36 0.85 8.95
C ALA A 42 -24.19 0.50 10.21
N THR A 43 -23.63 -0.27 11.17
CA THR A 43 -24.40 -0.83 12.28
C THR A 43 -24.38 0.04 13.54
N GLU A 44 -23.24 0.61 13.92
CA GLU A 44 -23.13 1.39 15.16
C GLU A 44 -23.43 2.88 14.93
N PHE A 45 -23.02 3.42 13.78
CA PHE A 45 -23.28 4.82 13.42
C PHE A 45 -24.52 5.02 12.53
N GLY A 46 -25.19 3.92 12.13
CA GLY A 46 -26.44 3.97 11.37
C GLY A 46 -26.31 4.60 9.98
N LEU A 47 -25.12 4.59 9.37
CA LEU A 47 -24.90 5.19 8.06
C LEU A 47 -25.49 4.33 6.95
N GLY A 48 -26.54 4.81 6.29
CA GLY A 48 -27.14 4.15 5.12
C GLY A 48 -26.33 4.35 3.83
N SER A 49 -25.70 5.52 3.68
CA SER A 49 -24.91 5.88 2.49
C SER A 49 -23.55 5.21 2.49
N LYS A 50 -23.20 4.54 1.39
CA LYS A 50 -21.89 3.90 1.19
C LYS A 50 -20.80 4.95 0.99
N SER A 51 -21.10 6.04 0.30
CA SER A 51 -20.15 7.14 0.16
C SER A 51 -19.82 7.78 1.50
N ALA A 52 -20.79 7.94 2.42
CA ALA A 52 -20.52 8.42 3.76
C ALA A 52 -19.63 7.46 4.56
N ILE A 53 -19.88 6.15 4.47
CA ILE A 53 -19.04 5.15 5.14
C ILE A 53 -17.61 5.21 4.58
N LEU A 54 -17.44 5.27 3.26
CA LEU A 54 -16.11 5.21 2.62
C LEU A 54 -15.27 6.47 2.81
N THR A 55 -15.80 7.54 3.43
CA THR A 55 -15.03 8.77 3.73
C THR A 55 -13.76 8.52 4.53
N PHE A 56 -13.73 7.48 5.37
CA PHE A 56 -12.52 7.12 6.13
C PHE A 56 -11.37 6.63 5.22
N ILE A 57 -11.68 5.89 4.14
CA ILE A 57 -10.67 5.48 3.14
C ILE A 57 -10.20 6.67 2.32
N VAL A 58 -11.12 7.58 1.95
CA VAL A 58 -10.78 8.82 1.24
C VAL A 58 -9.81 9.67 2.08
N ALA A 59 -10.12 9.86 3.37
CA ALA A 59 -9.28 10.59 4.31
C ALA A 59 -7.90 9.95 4.46
N PHE A 60 -7.85 8.63 4.65
CA PHE A 60 -6.63 7.84 4.71
C PHE A 60 -5.79 8.02 3.44
N GLY A 61 -6.37 7.83 2.27
CA GLY A 61 -5.67 7.91 0.98
C GLY A 61 -5.12 9.30 0.70
N ALA A 62 -5.90 10.35 0.96
CA ALA A 62 -5.50 11.73 0.74
C ALA A 62 -4.26 12.09 1.56
N THR A 63 -4.29 11.83 2.88
CA THR A 63 -3.15 12.14 3.74
C THR A 63 -1.95 11.26 3.48
N LYS A 64 -2.15 9.97 3.15
CA LYS A 64 -1.07 9.07 2.78
C LYS A 64 -0.37 9.52 1.50
N ALA A 65 -1.13 9.89 0.46
CA ALA A 65 -0.57 10.36 -0.81
C ALA A 65 0.30 11.62 -0.62
N LEU A 66 -0.23 12.63 0.09
CA LEU A 66 0.48 13.87 0.38
C LEU A 66 1.72 13.64 1.24
N THR A 67 1.61 12.80 2.26
CA THR A 67 2.70 12.52 3.18
C THR A 67 3.81 11.70 2.51
N ASN A 68 3.47 10.74 1.65
CA ASN A 68 4.44 10.01 0.84
C ASN A 68 5.23 10.93 -0.10
N LEU A 69 4.55 11.91 -0.71
CA LEU A 69 5.20 12.87 -1.58
C LEU A 69 6.24 13.72 -0.83
N ALA A 70 5.94 14.10 0.42
CA ALA A 70 6.83 14.88 1.27
C ALA A 70 7.91 14.03 1.98
N ALA A 71 7.69 12.72 2.16
CA ALA A 71 8.52 11.86 2.99
C ALA A 71 9.99 11.82 2.56
N GLY A 72 10.27 11.85 1.26
CA GLY A 72 11.65 11.85 0.73
C GLY A 72 12.43 13.09 1.14
N THR A 73 11.88 14.27 0.89
CA THR A 73 12.51 15.55 1.24
C THR A 73 12.63 15.76 2.76
N LEU A 74 11.63 15.33 3.50
CA LEU A 74 11.66 15.37 4.95
C LEU A 74 12.70 14.41 5.53
N ALA A 75 12.92 13.25 4.93
CA ALA A 75 13.91 12.27 5.36
C ALA A 75 15.35 12.81 5.29
N ASP A 76 15.67 13.58 4.25
CA ASP A 76 16.98 14.20 4.11
C ASP A 76 17.21 15.32 5.15
N ARG A 77 16.17 16.07 5.49
CA ARG A 77 16.25 17.17 6.48
C ARG A 77 16.25 16.69 7.93
N LEU A 78 15.25 15.89 8.32
CA LEU A 78 15.00 15.48 9.70
C LEU A 78 15.71 14.19 10.09
N GLY A 79 16.02 13.32 9.11
CA GLY A 79 16.58 11.97 9.30
C GLY A 79 15.49 10.88 9.32
N ARG A 80 15.89 9.69 8.87
CA ARG A 80 14.99 8.55 8.64
C ARG A 80 14.33 8.06 9.94
N ARG A 81 15.12 7.89 11.00
CA ARG A 81 14.62 7.43 12.30
C ARG A 81 13.61 8.40 12.93
N ARG A 82 13.88 9.71 12.87
CA ARG A 82 12.97 10.72 13.43
C ARG A 82 11.61 10.71 12.71
N LEU A 83 11.62 10.55 11.39
CA LEU A 83 10.37 10.46 10.63
C LEU A 83 9.62 9.15 10.89
N LEU A 84 10.32 8.03 11.07
CA LEU A 84 9.69 6.76 11.48
C LEU A 84 9.00 6.92 12.85
N VAL A 85 9.68 7.55 13.81
CA VAL A 85 9.12 7.83 15.14
C VAL A 85 7.92 8.78 15.04
N LEU A 86 8.02 9.85 14.23
CA LEU A 86 6.90 10.77 13.98
C LEU A 86 5.69 10.02 13.36
N GLY A 87 5.96 9.10 12.43
CA GLY A 87 4.90 8.22 11.88
C GLY A 87 4.18 7.43 12.99
N TRP A 88 4.89 6.85 13.94
CA TRP A 88 4.29 6.16 15.07
C TRP A 88 3.59 7.09 16.06
N LEU A 89 4.11 8.29 16.31
CA LEU A 89 3.43 9.30 17.13
C LEU A 89 2.08 9.70 16.54
N LEU A 90 2.00 9.79 15.19
CA LEU A 90 0.74 10.03 14.49
C LEU A 90 -0.20 8.82 14.53
N ALA A 91 0.31 7.60 14.75
CA ALA A 91 -0.52 6.41 14.92
C ALA A 91 -1.19 6.33 16.31
N LEU A 92 -0.60 6.94 17.36
CA LEU A 92 -1.10 6.84 18.74
C LEU A 92 -2.54 7.35 18.92
N PRO A 93 -2.98 8.49 18.34
CA PRO A 93 -4.34 8.97 18.51
C PRO A 93 -5.37 8.11 17.78
N VAL A 94 -4.98 7.32 16.76
CA VAL A 94 -5.90 6.55 15.91
C VAL A 94 -6.81 5.62 16.72
N PRO A 95 -6.29 4.67 17.53
CA PRO A 95 -7.14 3.76 18.30
C PRO A 95 -8.01 4.49 19.31
N LEU A 96 -7.53 5.58 19.92
CA LEU A 96 -8.31 6.38 20.86
C LEU A 96 -9.48 7.08 20.17
N LEU A 97 -9.23 7.72 19.03
CA LEU A 97 -10.26 8.40 18.24
C LEU A 97 -11.35 7.44 17.80
N ILE A 98 -11.00 6.21 17.37
CA ILE A 98 -11.97 5.21 16.95
C ILE A 98 -12.72 4.61 18.16
N GLY A 99 -11.98 4.24 19.20
CA GLY A 99 -12.56 3.64 20.40
C GLY A 99 -13.57 4.55 21.12
N LEU A 100 -13.26 5.84 21.19
CA LEU A 100 -14.08 6.86 21.88
C LEU A 100 -14.99 7.65 20.93
N ALA A 101 -15.06 7.30 19.64
CA ALA A 101 -15.79 8.06 18.61
C ALA A 101 -17.27 8.24 18.98
N PRO A 102 -17.76 9.49 19.20
CA PRO A 102 -19.18 9.78 19.34
C PRO A 102 -19.90 9.90 18.01
N SER A 103 -19.15 10.08 16.91
CA SER A 103 -19.68 10.20 15.54
C SER A 103 -18.68 9.68 14.52
N TRP A 104 -19.15 9.43 13.31
CA TRP A 104 -18.30 8.97 12.21
C TRP A 104 -17.18 9.95 11.83
N ALA A 105 -17.38 11.24 12.05
CA ALA A 105 -16.35 12.26 11.82
C ALA A 105 -15.05 11.98 12.60
N TRP A 106 -15.14 11.39 13.79
CA TRP A 106 -13.96 11.00 14.59
C TRP A 106 -13.21 9.82 13.94
N VAL A 107 -13.93 8.88 13.35
CA VAL A 107 -13.34 7.77 12.58
C VAL A 107 -12.62 8.31 11.34
N VAL A 108 -13.23 9.29 10.65
CA VAL A 108 -12.60 9.98 9.51
C VAL A 108 -11.35 10.73 9.96
N ALA A 109 -11.40 11.46 11.07
CA ALA A 109 -10.24 12.14 11.64
C ALA A 109 -9.13 11.15 12.04
N ALA A 110 -9.47 10.00 12.66
CA ALA A 110 -8.51 8.94 12.95
C ALA A 110 -7.79 8.46 11.67
N ASN A 111 -8.52 8.34 10.57
CA ASN A 111 -7.95 7.89 9.30
C ASN A 111 -7.10 8.97 8.58
N LEU A 112 -7.29 10.27 8.87
CA LEU A 112 -6.31 11.30 8.48
C LEU A 112 -4.96 11.05 9.19
N PHE A 113 -4.99 10.79 10.49
CA PHE A 113 -3.78 10.46 11.25
C PHE A 113 -3.16 9.14 10.79
N LEU A 114 -3.97 8.10 10.55
CA LEU A 114 -3.48 6.81 10.06
C LEU A 114 -2.83 6.94 8.67
N GLY A 115 -3.43 7.70 7.75
CA GLY A 115 -2.86 7.94 6.43
C GLY A 115 -1.51 8.64 6.52
N ALA A 116 -1.41 9.71 7.34
CA ALA A 116 -0.16 10.42 7.57
C ALA A 116 0.91 9.52 8.23
N SER A 117 0.52 8.73 9.23
CA SER A 117 1.37 7.72 9.87
C SER A 117 1.91 6.72 8.87
N GLN A 118 1.04 6.16 8.03
CA GLN A 118 1.40 5.18 7.01
C GLN A 118 2.35 5.77 5.95
N GLY A 119 2.08 7.00 5.50
CA GLY A 119 2.94 7.70 4.55
C GLY A 119 4.37 7.88 5.07
N LEU A 120 4.55 8.20 6.35
CA LEU A 120 5.87 8.34 6.96
C LEU A 120 6.49 6.98 7.32
N ALA A 121 5.80 6.16 8.13
CA ALA A 121 6.39 4.97 8.70
C ALA A 121 6.70 3.91 7.63
N TRP A 122 5.77 3.65 6.71
CA TRP A 122 6.00 2.71 5.61
C TRP A 122 7.14 3.17 4.70
N SER A 123 7.15 4.45 4.30
CA SER A 123 8.23 4.99 3.47
C SER A 123 9.58 4.91 4.17
N MET A 124 9.66 5.22 5.48
CA MET A 124 10.91 5.17 6.20
C MET A 124 11.43 3.73 6.38
N THR A 125 10.57 2.75 6.63
CA THR A 125 11.01 1.35 6.69
C THR A 125 11.55 0.85 5.35
N VAL A 126 10.99 1.31 4.22
CA VAL A 126 11.52 1.04 2.86
C VAL A 126 12.88 1.68 2.68
N VAL A 127 12.96 3.00 2.87
CA VAL A 127 14.20 3.78 2.63
C VAL A 127 15.34 3.28 3.50
N MET A 128 15.10 3.06 4.79
CA MET A 128 16.13 2.58 5.72
C MET A 128 16.67 1.19 5.34
N LYS A 129 15.81 0.27 4.87
CA LYS A 129 16.28 -1.04 4.40
C LYS A 129 17.12 -0.94 3.13
N ILE A 130 16.74 -0.06 2.20
CA ILE A 130 17.54 0.24 1.01
C ILE A 130 18.91 0.80 1.40
N ASP A 131 18.95 1.76 2.33
CA ASP A 131 20.19 2.36 2.84
C ASP A 131 21.14 1.29 3.45
N LEU A 132 20.58 0.31 4.19
CA LEU A 132 21.36 -0.74 4.84
C LEU A 132 21.97 -1.74 3.85
N VAL A 133 21.22 -2.12 2.81
CA VAL A 133 21.67 -3.16 1.88
C VAL A 133 22.53 -2.63 0.73
N GLY A 134 22.37 -1.36 0.37
CA GLY A 134 23.05 -0.73 -0.74
C GLY A 134 22.54 -1.18 -2.13
N PRO A 135 23.21 -0.74 -3.24
CA PRO A 135 22.65 -0.82 -4.61
C PRO A 135 22.33 -2.23 -5.09
N ARG A 136 23.14 -3.22 -4.71
CA ARG A 136 23.07 -4.59 -5.27
C ARG A 136 21.83 -5.40 -4.83
N ARG A 137 21.17 -5.05 -3.73
CA ARG A 137 20.05 -5.83 -3.14
C ARG A 137 18.81 -5.00 -2.84
N ARG A 138 18.62 -3.88 -3.53
CA ARG A 138 17.46 -2.99 -3.33
C ARG A 138 16.13 -3.68 -3.62
N GLY A 139 16.07 -4.49 -4.69
CA GLY A 139 14.87 -5.25 -5.04
C GLY A 139 14.46 -6.23 -3.94
N LEU A 140 15.42 -6.97 -3.38
CA LEU A 140 15.16 -7.86 -2.24
C LEU A 140 14.67 -7.09 -1.00
N ALA A 141 15.27 -5.94 -0.70
CA ALA A 141 14.87 -5.11 0.43
C ALA A 141 13.43 -4.59 0.27
N LEU A 142 13.08 -4.14 -0.94
CA LEU A 142 11.72 -3.71 -1.30
C LEU A 142 10.72 -4.87 -1.18
N GLY A 143 11.02 -6.02 -1.79
CA GLY A 143 10.14 -7.19 -1.76
C GLY A 143 9.86 -7.67 -0.34
N LEU A 144 10.89 -7.79 0.50
CA LEU A 144 10.73 -8.18 1.90
C LEU A 144 9.98 -7.12 2.73
N ASN A 145 10.18 -5.82 2.42
CA ASN A 145 9.42 -4.76 3.07
C ASN A 145 7.93 -4.89 2.79
N GLU A 146 7.59 -4.91 1.51
CA GLU A 146 6.20 -4.93 1.08
C GLU A 146 5.51 -6.23 1.53
N SER A 147 6.18 -7.38 1.39
CA SER A 147 5.67 -8.67 1.88
C SER A 147 5.35 -8.62 3.36
N ALA A 148 6.26 -8.14 4.20
CA ALA A 148 6.05 -8.04 5.65
C ALA A 148 4.87 -7.12 6.00
N GLY A 149 4.77 -5.98 5.32
CA GLY A 149 3.66 -5.04 5.52
C GLY A 149 2.31 -5.67 5.20
N TYR A 150 2.16 -6.27 4.01
CA TYR A 150 0.88 -6.87 3.60
C TYR A 150 0.54 -8.17 4.35
N LEU A 151 1.52 -8.94 4.78
CA LEU A 151 1.29 -10.05 5.72
C LEU A 151 0.82 -9.53 7.08
N GLY A 152 1.35 -8.41 7.56
CA GLY A 152 0.84 -7.72 8.74
C GLY A 152 -0.62 -7.28 8.59
N VAL A 153 -0.99 -6.71 7.45
CA VAL A 153 -2.39 -6.39 7.10
C VAL A 153 -3.25 -7.65 7.15
N ALA A 154 -2.81 -8.74 6.51
CA ALA A 154 -3.56 -9.99 6.42
C ALA A 154 -3.83 -10.61 7.80
N VAL A 155 -2.78 -10.74 8.61
CA VAL A 155 -2.88 -11.33 9.97
C VAL A 155 -3.81 -10.49 10.84
N ALA A 156 -3.65 -9.17 10.86
CA ALA A 156 -4.49 -8.30 11.66
C ALA A 156 -5.94 -8.32 11.20
N ALA A 157 -6.21 -8.27 9.89
CA ALA A 157 -7.57 -8.36 9.35
C ALA A 157 -8.25 -9.69 9.68
N PHE A 158 -7.51 -10.80 9.58
CA PHE A 158 -8.00 -12.13 9.94
C PHE A 158 -8.35 -12.23 11.42
N VAL A 159 -7.40 -11.85 12.29
CA VAL A 159 -7.59 -11.90 13.75
C VAL A 159 -8.74 -11.02 14.18
N THR A 160 -8.82 -9.79 13.66
CA THR A 160 -9.92 -8.87 13.97
C THR A 160 -11.27 -9.43 13.52
N GLY A 161 -11.36 -9.95 12.28
CA GLY A 161 -12.57 -10.56 11.77
C GLY A 161 -13.01 -11.80 12.58
N LEU A 162 -12.04 -12.61 13.02
CA LEU A 162 -12.30 -13.78 13.86
C LEU A 162 -12.84 -13.38 15.24
N LEU A 163 -12.23 -12.41 15.88
CA LEU A 163 -12.59 -11.95 17.23
C LEU A 163 -13.83 -11.07 17.25
N ALA A 164 -14.19 -10.43 16.14
CA ALA A 164 -15.39 -9.59 16.02
C ALA A 164 -16.71 -10.35 16.25
N ALA A 165 -16.67 -11.68 16.24
CA ALA A 165 -17.82 -12.50 16.61
C ALA A 165 -18.11 -12.52 18.12
N SER A 166 -17.12 -12.22 18.97
CA SER A 166 -17.20 -12.30 20.44
C SER A 166 -16.81 -11.02 21.16
N ILE A 167 -16.12 -10.12 20.49
CA ILE A 167 -15.64 -8.83 21.06
C ILE A 167 -16.13 -7.69 20.17
N ALA A 168 -16.63 -6.62 20.78
CA ALA A 168 -17.06 -5.44 20.04
C ALA A 168 -15.95 -4.92 19.10
N PRO A 169 -16.24 -4.69 17.80
CA PRO A 169 -15.22 -4.30 16.81
C PRO A 169 -14.42 -3.07 17.21
N ARG A 170 -15.05 -2.04 17.78
CA ARG A 170 -14.35 -0.82 18.23
C ARG A 170 -13.37 -1.12 19.37
N THR A 171 -13.70 -2.04 20.27
CA THR A 171 -12.81 -2.49 21.35
C THR A 171 -11.58 -3.17 20.79
N LEU A 172 -11.75 -4.02 19.75
CA LEU A 172 -10.63 -4.68 19.06
C LEU A 172 -9.70 -3.66 18.40
N VAL A 173 -10.26 -2.67 17.70
CA VAL A 173 -9.47 -1.63 17.05
C VAL A 173 -8.77 -0.75 18.10
N TRP A 174 -9.45 -0.40 19.19
CA TRP A 174 -8.85 0.37 20.28
C TRP A 174 -7.71 -0.38 20.97
N ALA A 175 -7.96 -1.55 21.49
CA ALA A 175 -6.96 -2.31 22.25
C ALA A 175 -5.81 -2.82 21.37
N GLY A 176 -6.14 -3.42 20.21
CA GLY A 176 -5.16 -3.91 19.25
C GLY A 176 -4.33 -2.78 18.65
N GLY A 177 -4.98 -1.67 18.27
CA GLY A 177 -4.32 -0.49 17.73
C GLY A 177 -3.38 0.17 18.73
N ALA A 178 -3.80 0.32 20.00
CA ALA A 178 -2.95 0.86 21.06
C ALA A 178 -1.73 -0.04 21.31
N ALA A 179 -1.92 -1.35 21.35
CA ALA A 179 -0.83 -2.31 21.53
C ALA A 179 0.17 -2.26 20.35
N ILE A 180 -0.32 -2.24 19.10
CA ILE A 180 0.52 -2.19 17.90
C ILE A 180 1.26 -0.85 17.82
N ALA A 181 0.57 0.28 18.02
CA ALA A 181 1.18 1.60 17.96
C ALA A 181 2.24 1.76 19.07
N GLY A 182 1.95 1.31 20.29
CA GLY A 182 2.88 1.30 21.41
C GLY A 182 4.10 0.43 21.13
N ALA A 183 3.91 -0.78 20.60
CA ALA A 183 5.02 -1.68 20.24
C ALA A 183 5.88 -1.10 19.12
N GLY A 184 5.25 -0.57 18.05
CA GLY A 184 5.96 0.04 16.92
C GLY A 184 6.76 1.28 17.32
N LEU A 185 6.16 2.17 18.14
CA LEU A 185 6.84 3.33 18.71
C LEU A 185 8.02 2.93 19.59
N SER A 186 7.81 2.01 20.53
CA SER A 186 8.85 1.53 21.45
C SER A 186 10.00 0.87 20.70
N ALA A 187 9.70 -0.01 19.73
CA ALA A 187 10.71 -0.63 18.88
C ALA A 187 11.52 0.41 18.11
N SER A 188 10.84 1.43 17.54
CA SER A 188 11.49 2.49 16.78
C SER A 188 12.33 3.43 17.63
N LEU A 189 11.89 3.74 18.87
CA LEU A 189 12.61 4.59 19.80
C LEU A 189 13.82 3.87 20.42
N LEU A 190 13.66 2.59 20.80
CA LEU A 190 14.68 1.91 21.60
C LEU A 190 15.72 1.21 20.71
N PHE A 191 15.34 0.62 19.61
CA PHE A 191 16.18 -0.31 18.86
C PHE A 191 16.53 0.10 17.43
N VAL A 192 15.72 0.95 16.77
CA VAL A 192 16.02 1.40 15.40
C VAL A 192 17.12 2.46 15.41
N ARG A 193 18.13 2.28 14.56
CA ARG A 193 19.24 3.21 14.35
C ARG A 193 19.05 4.02 13.06
N ASP A 194 19.46 5.29 13.05
CA ASP A 194 19.39 6.13 11.85
C ASP A 194 20.38 5.64 10.77
N THR A 195 19.94 5.64 9.50
CA THR A 195 20.72 5.10 8.37
C THR A 195 21.47 6.15 7.56
N ARG A 196 21.47 7.42 7.95
CA ARG A 196 22.17 8.52 7.23
C ARG A 196 23.65 8.25 7.01
N ARG A 197 24.32 7.56 7.93
CA ARG A 197 25.74 7.19 7.76
C ARG A 197 25.95 6.20 6.61
N HIS A 198 25.02 5.30 6.36
CA HIS A 198 25.08 4.35 5.25
C HIS A 198 24.92 5.07 3.91
N VAL A 199 24.04 6.06 3.85
CA VAL A 199 23.87 6.94 2.67
C VAL A 199 25.17 7.69 2.36
N ALA A 200 25.83 8.24 3.39
CA ALA A 200 27.11 8.96 3.20
C ALA A 200 28.22 8.03 2.66
N VAL A 201 28.25 6.76 3.08
CA VAL A 201 29.20 5.76 2.55
C VAL A 201 28.89 5.45 1.09
N GLU A 202 27.62 5.33 0.71
CA GLU A 202 27.23 5.08 -0.68
C GLU A 202 27.56 6.28 -1.57
N GLN A 203 27.28 7.50 -1.13
CA GLN A 203 27.56 8.74 -1.88
C GLN A 203 29.05 8.92 -2.17
N ARG A 204 29.93 8.62 -1.21
CA ARG A 204 31.40 8.67 -1.41
C ARG A 204 31.90 7.72 -2.50
N ARG A 205 31.16 6.63 -2.77
CA ARG A 205 31.52 5.63 -3.78
C ARG A 205 31.07 6.01 -5.20
N HIS A 206 30.10 6.91 -5.37
CA HIS A 206 29.46 7.18 -6.66
C HIS A 206 29.79 8.54 -7.27
N GLY A 207 30.66 9.36 -6.62
CA GLY A 207 31.07 10.68 -7.14
C GLY A 207 29.97 11.76 -7.04
N GLU A 208 30.25 12.94 -7.58
CA GLU A 208 29.38 14.12 -7.49
C GLU A 208 28.00 13.92 -8.11
N ARG A 209 26.98 14.47 -7.46
CA ARG A 209 25.59 14.48 -7.94
C ARG A 209 25.48 15.36 -9.18
N ALA A 210 25.12 14.79 -10.32
CA ALA A 210 24.59 15.58 -11.44
C ALA A 210 23.30 16.30 -10.99
N GLU A 211 23.08 17.49 -11.53
CA GLU A 211 21.92 18.32 -11.23
C GLU A 211 20.61 17.54 -11.52
N GLN A 212 19.73 17.44 -10.53
CA GLN A 212 18.45 16.74 -10.66
C GLN A 212 17.42 17.67 -11.33
N ALA A 213 16.50 17.07 -12.12
CA ALA A 213 15.36 17.80 -12.65
C ALA A 213 14.53 18.44 -11.52
N SER A 214 13.91 19.59 -11.79
CA SER A 214 13.01 20.21 -10.83
C SER A 214 11.82 19.29 -10.54
N PHE A 215 11.31 19.32 -9.30
CA PHE A 215 10.14 18.52 -8.91
C PHE A 215 8.95 18.76 -9.86
N ARG A 216 8.71 20.01 -10.27
CA ARG A 216 7.62 20.37 -11.20
C ARG A 216 7.79 19.72 -12.57
N SER A 217 9.02 19.70 -13.09
CA SER A 217 9.34 19.03 -14.35
C SER A 217 9.16 17.52 -14.25
N ALA A 218 9.67 16.90 -13.18
CA ALA A 218 9.49 15.46 -12.95
C ALA A 218 8.03 15.08 -12.80
N PHE A 219 7.22 15.89 -12.08
CA PHE A 219 5.80 15.66 -11.93
C PHE A 219 5.06 15.71 -13.28
N ALA A 220 5.32 16.74 -14.09
CA ALA A 220 4.71 16.88 -15.42
C ALA A 220 5.13 15.73 -16.35
N HIS A 221 6.41 15.35 -16.33
CA HIS A 221 6.94 14.26 -17.16
C HIS A 221 6.30 12.92 -16.82
N VAL A 222 6.27 12.55 -15.54
CA VAL A 222 5.73 11.26 -15.08
C VAL A 222 4.21 11.20 -15.24
N SER A 223 3.51 12.32 -15.04
CA SER A 223 2.05 12.33 -15.06
C SER A 223 1.46 12.41 -16.47
N PHE A 224 2.13 13.13 -17.40
CA PHE A 224 1.49 13.52 -18.65
C PHE A 224 2.35 13.34 -19.89
N ALA A 225 3.66 13.61 -19.84
CA ALA A 225 4.49 13.72 -21.03
C ALA A 225 4.94 12.34 -21.56
N ASP A 226 5.45 11.47 -20.70
CA ASP A 226 5.93 10.15 -21.12
C ASP A 226 4.78 9.13 -21.15
N PRO A 227 4.53 8.44 -22.28
CA PRO A 227 3.41 7.51 -22.42
C PRO A 227 3.53 6.28 -21.51
N VAL A 228 4.75 5.79 -21.22
CA VAL A 228 4.99 4.63 -20.36
C VAL A 228 4.76 5.01 -18.91
N LEU A 229 5.31 6.14 -18.47
CA LEU A 229 5.15 6.63 -17.10
C LEU A 229 3.70 7.00 -16.80
N ARG A 230 2.98 7.60 -17.76
CA ARG A 230 1.56 7.88 -17.66
C ARG A 230 0.74 6.59 -17.57
N ALA A 231 1.03 5.58 -18.40
CA ALA A 231 0.38 4.29 -18.32
C ALA A 231 0.63 3.58 -16.99
N CYS A 232 1.86 3.67 -16.44
CA CYS A 232 2.18 3.15 -15.12
C CYS A 232 1.45 3.91 -14.01
N SER A 233 1.38 5.24 -14.07
CA SER A 233 0.74 6.06 -13.06
C SER A 233 -0.77 5.82 -12.99
N GLN A 234 -1.47 5.74 -14.13
CA GLN A 234 -2.89 5.40 -14.16
C GLN A 234 -3.15 3.97 -13.70
N ALA A 235 -2.31 2.98 -14.10
CA ALA A 235 -2.45 1.60 -13.64
C ALA A 235 -2.23 1.48 -12.13
N GLY A 236 -1.28 2.22 -11.56
CA GLY A 236 -1.09 2.30 -10.12
C GLY A 236 -2.28 2.92 -9.39
N LEU A 237 -2.87 3.99 -9.93
CA LEU A 237 -4.08 4.62 -9.40
C LEU A 237 -5.24 3.63 -9.39
N VAL A 238 -5.50 2.95 -10.53
CA VAL A 238 -6.60 1.99 -10.65
C VAL A 238 -6.35 0.75 -9.79
N ASN A 239 -5.10 0.29 -9.64
CA ASN A 239 -4.78 -0.80 -8.73
C ASN A 239 -5.16 -0.47 -7.27
N ASN A 240 -4.87 0.75 -6.78
CA ASN A 240 -5.26 1.17 -5.44
C ASN A 240 -6.75 1.57 -5.32
N LEU A 241 -7.41 1.85 -6.42
CA LEU A 241 -8.87 1.97 -6.47
C LEU A 241 -9.52 0.62 -6.11
N ASN A 242 -8.94 -0.50 -6.58
CA ASN A 242 -9.34 -1.85 -6.16
C ASN A 242 -9.12 -2.07 -4.66
N ASP A 243 -8.03 -1.57 -4.07
CA ASP A 243 -7.78 -1.64 -2.63
C ASP A 243 -8.88 -0.92 -1.83
N ALA A 244 -9.27 0.28 -2.27
CA ALA A 244 -10.34 1.03 -1.62
C ALA A 244 -11.67 0.28 -1.66
N LEU A 245 -11.98 -0.38 -2.77
CA LEU A 245 -13.15 -1.22 -2.90
C LEU A 245 -13.06 -2.47 -2.01
N ALA A 246 -11.94 -3.20 -2.07
CA ALA A 246 -11.75 -4.44 -1.33
C ALA A 246 -11.81 -4.25 0.20
N TRP A 247 -11.30 -3.10 0.68
CA TRP A 247 -11.26 -2.80 2.12
C TRP A 247 -12.41 -1.92 2.61
N GLY A 248 -13.18 -1.33 1.70
CA GLY A 248 -14.30 -0.46 2.04
C GLY A 248 -15.66 -1.05 1.70
N LEU A 249 -15.88 -1.30 0.41
CA LEU A 249 -17.19 -1.73 -0.08
C LEU A 249 -17.43 -3.24 0.02
N ALA A 250 -16.39 -4.07 -0.24
CA ALA A 250 -16.55 -5.51 -0.26
C ALA A 250 -17.05 -6.09 1.08
N PRO A 251 -16.57 -5.67 2.28
CA PRO A 251 -17.15 -6.10 3.55
C PRO A 251 -18.64 -5.80 3.67
N LEU A 252 -19.09 -4.64 3.22
CA LEU A 252 -20.50 -4.24 3.23
C LEU A 252 -21.34 -5.06 2.24
N TYR A 253 -20.77 -5.32 1.05
CA TYR A 253 -21.41 -6.16 0.04
C TYR A 253 -21.60 -7.59 0.55
N LEU A 254 -20.57 -8.21 1.11
CA LEU A 254 -20.63 -9.56 1.67
C LEU A 254 -21.59 -9.64 2.86
N ALA A 255 -21.59 -8.65 3.75
CA ALA A 255 -22.52 -8.59 4.87
C ALA A 255 -23.98 -8.52 4.40
N ALA A 256 -24.26 -7.72 3.36
CA ALA A 256 -25.61 -7.62 2.77
C ALA A 256 -26.07 -8.94 2.13
N GLN A 257 -25.14 -9.81 1.72
CA GLN A 257 -25.42 -11.17 1.21
C GLN A 257 -25.43 -12.23 2.33
N GLY A 258 -25.40 -11.83 3.59
CA GLY A 258 -25.50 -12.73 4.74
C GLY A 258 -24.18 -13.38 5.19
N ALA A 259 -23.04 -12.93 4.70
CA ALA A 259 -21.75 -13.45 5.15
C ALA A 259 -21.50 -13.09 6.63
N SER A 260 -21.01 -14.07 7.42
CA SER A 260 -20.62 -13.86 8.80
C SER A 260 -19.36 -12.99 8.91
N ALA A 261 -19.16 -12.36 10.07
CA ALA A 261 -17.95 -11.57 10.35
C ALA A 261 -16.65 -12.38 10.13
N ARG A 262 -16.68 -13.70 10.46
CA ARG A 262 -15.56 -14.62 10.22
C ARG A 262 -15.26 -14.78 8.72
N GLN A 263 -16.30 -14.94 7.91
CA GLN A 263 -16.15 -15.08 6.44
C GLN A 263 -15.66 -13.78 5.82
N ILE A 264 -16.18 -12.63 6.24
CA ILE A 264 -15.72 -11.31 5.81
C ILE A 264 -14.25 -11.10 6.18
N GLY A 265 -13.87 -11.42 7.42
CA GLY A 265 -12.50 -11.34 7.87
C GLY A 265 -11.54 -12.25 7.08
N ALA A 266 -11.99 -13.47 6.74
CA ALA A 266 -11.20 -14.38 5.91
C ALA A 266 -10.97 -13.82 4.49
N VAL A 267 -12.01 -13.31 3.82
CA VAL A 267 -11.90 -12.70 2.50
C VAL A 267 -10.99 -11.46 2.55
N ALA A 268 -11.19 -10.59 3.55
CA ALA A 268 -10.38 -9.38 3.74
C ALA A 268 -8.89 -9.69 4.03
N ALA A 269 -8.59 -10.85 4.63
CA ALA A 269 -7.23 -11.29 4.93
C ALA A 269 -6.55 -12.00 3.76
N VAL A 270 -7.27 -12.81 3.01
CA VAL A 270 -6.71 -13.61 1.91
C VAL A 270 -6.15 -12.72 0.80
N TYR A 271 -6.83 -11.64 0.46
CA TYR A 271 -6.37 -10.68 -0.54
C TYR A 271 -4.93 -10.16 -0.24
N PRO A 272 -4.66 -9.49 0.88
CA PRO A 272 -3.31 -9.01 1.18
C PRO A 272 -2.32 -10.14 1.50
N ALA A 273 -2.75 -11.32 1.95
CA ALA A 273 -1.89 -12.47 2.15
C ALA A 273 -1.34 -13.00 0.83
N VAL A 274 -2.20 -13.24 -0.17
CA VAL A 274 -1.80 -13.68 -1.51
C VAL A 274 -0.92 -12.63 -2.18
N TRP A 275 -1.29 -11.35 -2.06
CA TRP A 275 -0.46 -10.26 -2.54
C TRP A 275 0.92 -10.25 -1.87
N GLY A 276 0.97 -10.28 -0.53
CA GLY A 276 2.23 -10.24 0.23
C GLY A 276 3.19 -11.39 -0.10
N VAL A 277 2.67 -12.62 -0.23
CA VAL A 277 3.46 -13.79 -0.61
C VAL A 277 3.80 -13.76 -2.10
N GLY A 278 2.81 -13.49 -2.94
CA GLY A 278 2.93 -13.56 -4.41
C GLY A 278 3.99 -12.59 -4.95
N GLN A 279 4.12 -11.39 -4.36
CA GLN A 279 5.09 -10.40 -4.83
C GLN A 279 6.57 -10.80 -4.63
N LEU A 280 6.87 -11.77 -3.76
CA LEU A 280 8.22 -12.35 -3.68
C LEU A 280 8.58 -13.08 -4.96
N GLY A 281 7.64 -13.84 -5.52
CA GLY A 281 7.81 -14.55 -6.80
C GLY A 281 7.70 -13.63 -8.01
N THR A 282 6.70 -12.74 -8.04
CA THR A 282 6.48 -11.85 -9.18
C THR A 282 7.53 -10.74 -9.28
N GLY A 283 8.12 -10.31 -8.16
CA GLY A 283 9.29 -9.42 -8.16
C GLY A 283 10.46 -10.07 -8.90
N TRP A 284 10.79 -11.33 -8.58
CA TRP A 284 11.80 -12.09 -9.31
C TRP A 284 11.42 -12.28 -10.78
N LEU A 285 10.17 -12.64 -11.06
CA LEU A 285 9.68 -12.84 -12.43
C LEU A 285 9.79 -11.58 -13.28
N SER A 286 9.48 -10.40 -12.70
CA SER A 286 9.55 -9.11 -13.39
C SER A 286 10.98 -8.74 -13.83
N ASP A 287 12.00 -9.34 -13.22
CA ASP A 287 13.39 -9.15 -13.63
C ASP A 287 13.79 -10.03 -14.84
N HIS A 288 13.02 -11.11 -15.11
CA HIS A 288 13.34 -12.11 -16.15
C HIS A 288 12.43 -12.02 -17.39
N ILE A 289 11.23 -11.44 -17.26
CA ILE A 289 10.29 -11.29 -18.39
C ILE A 289 9.98 -9.82 -18.67
N VAL A 290 9.38 -9.56 -19.84
CA VAL A 290 8.91 -8.21 -20.20
C VAL A 290 7.82 -7.76 -19.23
N ARG A 291 7.95 -6.55 -18.69
CA ARG A 291 7.07 -6.02 -17.62
C ARG A 291 5.64 -5.72 -18.07
N LYS A 292 5.48 -5.26 -19.32
CA LYS A 292 4.18 -4.86 -19.88
C LYS A 292 3.12 -5.97 -19.84
N PRO A 293 3.37 -7.22 -20.30
CA PRO A 293 2.40 -8.31 -20.19
C PRO A 293 2.05 -8.66 -18.75
N LEU A 294 3.00 -8.54 -17.83
CA LEU A 294 2.77 -8.84 -16.43
C LEU A 294 1.83 -7.83 -15.78
N ILE A 295 2.01 -6.53 -16.09
CA ILE A 295 1.12 -5.46 -15.62
C ILE A 295 -0.27 -5.61 -16.25
N ALA A 296 -0.35 -5.71 -17.58
CA ALA A 296 -1.62 -5.83 -18.29
C ALA A 296 -2.40 -7.09 -17.87
N GLY A 297 -1.73 -8.24 -17.82
CA GLY A 297 -2.32 -9.50 -17.37
C GLY A 297 -2.80 -9.45 -15.93
N GLY A 298 -2.01 -8.89 -15.03
CA GLY A 298 -2.41 -8.71 -13.62
C GLY A 298 -3.64 -7.82 -13.45
N MET A 299 -3.74 -6.73 -14.21
CA MET A 299 -4.93 -5.87 -14.22
C MET A 299 -6.18 -6.59 -14.77
N LEU A 300 -6.02 -7.41 -15.81
CA LEU A 300 -7.12 -8.23 -16.34
C LEU A 300 -7.56 -9.30 -15.33
N VAL A 301 -6.62 -9.94 -14.64
CA VAL A 301 -6.92 -10.90 -13.56
C VAL A 301 -7.69 -10.21 -12.43
N GLN A 302 -7.30 -8.99 -12.03
CA GLN A 302 -8.03 -8.22 -11.02
C GLN A 302 -9.45 -7.84 -11.49
N GLY A 303 -9.59 -7.38 -12.74
CA GLY A 303 -10.91 -7.08 -13.32
C GLY A 303 -11.82 -8.32 -13.35
N GLY A 304 -11.27 -9.47 -13.76
CA GLY A 304 -11.96 -10.76 -13.73
C GLY A 304 -12.34 -11.23 -12.31
N ALA A 305 -11.47 -10.97 -11.32
CA ALA A 305 -11.74 -11.26 -9.93
C ALA A 305 -12.96 -10.47 -9.39
N LEU A 306 -13.05 -9.18 -9.73
CA LEU A 306 -14.20 -8.35 -9.36
C LEU A 306 -15.48 -8.77 -10.08
N ALA A 307 -15.39 -9.17 -11.35
CA ALA A 307 -16.52 -9.74 -12.08
C ALA A 307 -17.01 -11.06 -11.44
N LEU A 308 -16.08 -11.92 -11.00
CA LEU A 308 -16.40 -13.16 -10.29
C LEU A 308 -17.10 -12.89 -8.95
N LEU A 309 -16.65 -11.87 -8.20
CA LEU A 309 -17.28 -11.49 -6.93
C LEU A 309 -18.75 -11.10 -7.14
N VAL A 310 -19.06 -10.37 -8.19
CA VAL A 310 -20.43 -9.98 -8.52
C VAL A 310 -21.23 -11.19 -9.04
N ALA A 311 -20.68 -11.96 -9.98
CA ALA A 311 -21.33 -13.14 -10.55
C ALA A 311 -21.62 -14.24 -9.52
N GLY A 312 -20.80 -14.32 -8.48
CA GLY A 312 -21.00 -15.23 -7.34
C GLY A 312 -21.98 -14.70 -6.30
N GLU A 313 -22.63 -13.55 -6.54
CA GLU A 313 -23.64 -12.94 -5.66
C GLU A 313 -23.17 -12.78 -4.20
N GLY A 314 -21.85 -12.56 -4.01
CA GLY A 314 -21.23 -12.45 -2.68
C GLY A 314 -21.17 -13.75 -1.89
N SER A 315 -21.49 -14.90 -2.50
CA SER A 315 -21.32 -16.22 -1.87
C SER A 315 -19.86 -16.43 -1.44
N PHE A 316 -19.64 -17.07 -0.29
CA PHE A 316 -18.32 -17.15 0.34
C PHE A 316 -17.26 -17.81 -0.54
N GLY A 317 -17.57 -18.93 -1.23
CA GLY A 317 -16.63 -19.62 -2.10
C GLY A 317 -16.13 -18.75 -3.26
N PRO A 318 -17.00 -18.22 -4.13
CA PRO A 318 -16.64 -17.26 -5.17
C PRO A 318 -15.92 -16.02 -4.64
N ALA A 319 -16.34 -15.46 -3.49
CA ALA A 319 -15.68 -14.30 -2.88
C ALA A 319 -14.24 -14.62 -2.44
N LEU A 320 -13.99 -15.80 -1.89
CA LEU A 320 -12.66 -16.26 -1.51
C LEU A 320 -11.77 -16.43 -2.74
N VAL A 321 -12.26 -17.04 -3.82
CA VAL A 321 -11.54 -17.19 -5.09
C VAL A 321 -11.26 -15.81 -5.70
N ALA A 322 -12.24 -14.90 -5.69
CA ALA A 322 -12.05 -13.52 -6.14
C ALA A 322 -10.95 -12.80 -5.35
N ALA A 323 -10.90 -12.97 -4.02
CA ALA A 323 -9.84 -12.39 -3.18
C ALA A 323 -8.45 -12.97 -3.51
N ILE A 324 -8.35 -14.28 -3.79
CA ILE A 324 -7.11 -14.92 -4.24
C ILE A 324 -6.66 -14.34 -5.59
N LEU A 325 -7.56 -14.26 -6.56
CA LEU A 325 -7.25 -13.74 -7.90
C LEU A 325 -6.89 -12.24 -7.83
N LEU A 326 -7.62 -11.46 -7.02
CA LEU A 326 -7.32 -10.04 -6.82
C LEU A 326 -5.92 -9.87 -6.22
N GLY A 327 -5.55 -10.66 -5.21
CA GLY A 327 -4.25 -10.66 -4.60
C GLY A 327 -3.13 -11.09 -5.55
N ALA A 328 -3.35 -12.13 -6.34
CA ALA A 328 -2.41 -12.60 -7.35
C ALA A 328 -2.19 -11.54 -8.45
N GLY A 329 -3.28 -10.94 -8.96
CA GLY A 329 -3.20 -9.86 -9.93
C GLY A 329 -2.45 -8.65 -9.38
N THR A 330 -2.72 -8.24 -8.14
CA THR A 330 -2.00 -7.13 -7.48
C THR A 330 -0.53 -7.45 -7.27
N ALA A 331 -0.18 -8.70 -6.92
CA ALA A 331 1.21 -9.14 -6.81
C ALA A 331 1.95 -9.05 -8.16
N MET A 332 1.28 -9.32 -9.28
CA MET A 332 1.85 -9.16 -10.62
C MET A 332 2.07 -7.68 -10.98
N VAL A 333 1.17 -6.81 -10.58
CA VAL A 333 1.12 -5.40 -10.98
C VAL A 333 2.05 -4.53 -10.14
N TYR A 334 1.92 -4.58 -8.82
CA TYR A 334 2.51 -3.59 -7.92
C TYR A 334 4.04 -3.48 -7.98
N PRO A 335 4.83 -4.54 -7.76
CA PRO A 335 6.28 -4.46 -7.84
C PRO A 335 6.76 -4.15 -9.27
N THR A 336 6.03 -4.66 -10.26
CA THR A 336 6.36 -4.49 -11.68
C THR A 336 6.18 -3.06 -12.16
N LEU A 337 5.17 -2.34 -11.66
CA LEU A 337 4.97 -0.90 -11.94
C LEU A 337 6.11 -0.05 -11.40
N ILE A 338 6.54 -0.28 -10.14
CA ILE A 338 7.67 0.46 -9.55
C ILE A 338 8.94 0.22 -10.37
N ALA A 339 9.16 -1.02 -10.78
CA ALA A 339 10.30 -1.38 -11.59
C ALA A 339 10.23 -0.75 -12.99
N ALA A 340 9.05 -0.74 -13.63
CA ALA A 340 8.84 -0.13 -14.94
C ALA A 340 9.09 1.39 -14.92
N VAL A 341 8.57 2.08 -13.90
CA VAL A 341 8.83 3.52 -13.69
C VAL A 341 10.32 3.78 -13.48
N SER A 342 10.98 2.93 -12.70
CA SER A 342 12.43 3.07 -12.45
C SER A 342 13.29 2.85 -13.70
N ASP A 343 12.84 2.00 -14.64
CA ASP A 343 13.56 1.72 -15.88
C ASP A 343 13.32 2.79 -16.97
N ALA A 344 12.18 3.49 -16.91
CA ALA A 344 11.80 4.49 -17.90
C ALA A 344 12.52 5.83 -17.73
N VAL A 345 13.24 6.04 -16.61
CA VAL A 345 13.93 7.29 -16.29
C VAL A 345 15.41 7.06 -16.00
N GLU A 346 16.21 8.12 -16.16
CA GLU A 346 17.63 8.07 -15.79
C GLU A 346 17.82 7.79 -14.29
N PRO A 347 18.93 7.15 -13.89
CA PRO A 347 19.18 6.79 -12.48
C PRO A 347 19.07 7.95 -11.49
N ARG A 348 19.44 9.16 -11.92
CA ARG A 348 19.39 10.39 -11.12
C ARG A 348 17.96 10.85 -10.81
N ASP A 349 16.99 10.58 -11.72
CA ASP A 349 15.60 11.05 -11.63
C ASP A 349 14.65 9.99 -11.02
N ARG A 350 15.14 8.75 -10.80
CA ARG A 350 14.34 7.61 -10.31
C ARG A 350 13.58 7.90 -9.01
N ALA A 351 14.26 8.53 -8.05
CA ALA A 351 13.62 8.80 -6.75
C ALA A 351 12.42 9.72 -6.89
N GLN A 352 12.53 10.76 -7.72
CA GLN A 352 11.43 11.68 -7.99
C GLN A 352 10.32 11.01 -8.79
N ALA A 353 10.66 10.26 -9.84
CA ALA A 353 9.68 9.56 -10.67
C ALA A 353 8.88 8.53 -9.86
N VAL A 354 9.54 7.73 -9.03
CA VAL A 354 8.86 6.78 -8.12
C VAL A 354 8.02 7.52 -7.08
N GLY A 355 8.46 8.68 -6.59
CA GLY A 355 7.68 9.52 -5.68
C GLY A 355 6.38 10.01 -6.31
N VAL A 356 6.43 10.51 -7.54
CA VAL A 356 5.25 10.97 -8.30
C VAL A 356 4.31 9.77 -8.62
N TYR A 357 4.87 8.65 -9.05
CA TYR A 357 4.10 7.42 -9.26
C TYR A 357 3.36 6.99 -7.98
N ARG A 358 4.04 6.98 -6.82
CA ARG A 358 3.42 6.64 -5.53
C ARG A 358 2.31 7.60 -5.13
N PHE A 359 2.47 8.89 -5.42
CA PHE A 359 1.39 9.86 -5.23
C PHE A 359 0.13 9.46 -6.01
N TRP A 360 0.25 9.18 -7.32
CA TRP A 360 -0.87 8.74 -8.14
C TRP A 360 -1.46 7.41 -7.64
N ARG A 361 -0.61 6.46 -7.30
CA ARG A 361 -1.05 5.20 -6.73
C ARG A 361 -1.88 5.40 -5.46
N ASP A 362 -1.40 6.18 -4.51
CA ASP A 362 -2.10 6.39 -3.24
C ASP A 362 -3.35 7.29 -3.42
N ALA A 363 -3.38 8.18 -4.43
CA ALA A 363 -4.58 8.90 -4.85
C ALA A 363 -5.69 7.93 -5.33
N GLY A 364 -5.34 6.70 -5.72
CA GLY A 364 -6.29 5.64 -6.02
C GLY A 364 -7.22 5.28 -4.86
N PHE A 365 -6.79 5.40 -3.61
CA PHE A 365 -7.68 5.26 -2.44
C PHE A 365 -8.77 6.33 -2.42
N VAL A 366 -8.42 7.57 -2.78
CA VAL A 366 -9.38 8.68 -2.86
C VAL A 366 -10.35 8.44 -4.01
N ALA A 367 -9.82 8.21 -5.21
CA ALA A 367 -10.63 7.95 -6.40
C ALA A 367 -11.54 6.72 -6.20
N GLY A 368 -10.99 5.65 -5.61
CA GLY A 368 -11.74 4.42 -5.35
C GLY A 368 -12.83 4.57 -4.29
N GLY A 369 -12.52 5.22 -3.17
CA GLY A 369 -13.51 5.48 -2.13
C GLY A 369 -14.68 6.34 -2.63
N LEU A 370 -14.39 7.40 -3.39
CA LEU A 370 -15.42 8.25 -4.00
C LEU A 370 -16.21 7.49 -5.07
N THR A 371 -15.53 6.86 -6.04
CA THR A 371 -16.21 6.15 -7.14
C THR A 371 -17.05 4.99 -6.60
N ALA A 372 -16.48 4.13 -5.76
CA ALA A 372 -17.19 2.99 -5.21
C ALA A 372 -18.36 3.43 -4.31
N GLY A 373 -18.18 4.48 -3.50
CA GLY A 373 -19.24 4.98 -2.62
C GLY A 373 -20.42 5.59 -3.39
N ILE A 374 -20.14 6.54 -4.28
CA ILE A 374 -21.17 7.26 -5.05
C ILE A 374 -21.94 6.28 -5.94
N VAL A 375 -21.23 5.40 -6.65
CA VAL A 375 -21.89 4.42 -7.53
C VAL A 375 -22.65 3.36 -6.72
N ALA A 376 -22.15 2.97 -5.55
CA ALA A 376 -22.89 2.06 -4.69
C ALA A 376 -24.18 2.66 -4.13
N ASP A 377 -24.18 3.96 -3.84
CA ASP A 377 -25.40 4.68 -3.41
C ASP A 377 -26.41 4.81 -4.57
N ALA A 378 -25.95 4.99 -5.81
CA ALA A 378 -26.79 5.21 -6.98
C ALA A 378 -27.27 3.89 -7.65
N ALA A 379 -26.40 2.90 -7.79
CA ALA A 379 -26.61 1.68 -8.57
C ALA A 379 -26.40 0.38 -7.78
N GLY A 380 -26.27 0.48 -6.44
CA GLY A 380 -26.00 -0.65 -5.56
C GLY A 380 -24.54 -1.10 -5.56
N SER A 381 -24.17 -1.84 -4.51
CA SER A 381 -22.78 -2.29 -4.31
C SER A 381 -22.28 -3.19 -5.45
N GLY A 382 -23.13 -4.07 -6.00
CA GLY A 382 -22.80 -4.92 -7.14
C GLY A 382 -22.45 -4.10 -8.40
N GLY A 383 -23.22 -3.03 -8.70
CA GLY A 383 -22.97 -2.09 -9.79
C GLY A 383 -21.63 -1.37 -9.63
N ALA A 384 -21.33 -0.91 -8.41
CA ALA A 384 -20.04 -0.29 -8.09
C ALA A 384 -18.85 -1.26 -8.30
N ILE A 385 -18.96 -2.50 -7.82
CA ILE A 385 -17.93 -3.52 -8.00
C ILE A 385 -17.72 -3.82 -9.50
N ALA A 386 -18.82 -3.96 -10.26
CA ALA A 386 -18.75 -4.22 -11.71
C ALA A 386 -18.06 -3.06 -12.46
N LEU A 387 -18.41 -1.80 -12.13
CA LEU A 387 -17.76 -0.63 -12.72
C LEU A 387 -16.25 -0.61 -12.42
N VAL A 388 -15.87 -0.83 -11.17
CA VAL A 388 -14.45 -0.86 -10.78
C VAL A 388 -13.72 -1.99 -11.50
N GLY A 389 -14.34 -3.16 -11.65
CA GLY A 389 -13.81 -4.27 -12.43
C GLY A 389 -13.59 -3.90 -13.90
N ALA A 390 -14.57 -3.23 -14.52
CA ALA A 390 -14.47 -2.74 -15.89
C ALA A 390 -13.36 -1.70 -16.07
N LEU A 391 -13.26 -0.72 -15.15
CA LEU A 391 -12.18 0.27 -15.14
C LEU A 391 -10.81 -0.40 -14.99
N THR A 392 -10.71 -1.44 -14.16
CA THR A 392 -9.47 -2.19 -13.96
C THR A 392 -9.06 -2.95 -15.21
N ALA A 393 -10.00 -3.63 -15.88
CA ALA A 393 -9.75 -4.29 -17.17
C ALA A 393 -9.37 -3.28 -18.25
N ALA A 394 -10.08 -2.16 -18.36
CA ALA A 394 -9.78 -1.09 -19.30
C ALA A 394 -8.37 -0.49 -19.05
N SER A 395 -7.97 -0.31 -17.80
CA SER A 395 -6.62 0.10 -17.43
C SER A 395 -5.57 -0.90 -17.91
N GLY A 396 -5.81 -2.21 -17.75
CA GLY A 396 -4.95 -3.26 -18.26
C GLY A 396 -4.83 -3.23 -19.80
N LEU A 397 -5.93 -3.03 -20.49
CA LEU A 397 -5.95 -2.88 -21.96
C LEU A 397 -5.22 -1.59 -22.40
N TRP A 398 -5.35 -0.49 -21.67
CA TRP A 398 -4.56 0.71 -21.94
C TRP A 398 -3.07 0.43 -21.84
N VAL A 399 -2.61 -0.23 -20.76
CA VAL A 399 -1.20 -0.64 -20.63
C VAL A 399 -0.79 -1.52 -21.82
N ALA A 400 -1.64 -2.49 -22.22
CA ALA A 400 -1.38 -3.37 -23.35
C ALA A 400 -1.26 -2.60 -24.68
N ALA A 401 -2.07 -1.59 -24.90
CA ALA A 401 -2.06 -0.75 -26.11
C ALA A 401 -0.93 0.30 -26.13
N THR A 402 -0.37 0.68 -24.97
CA THR A 402 0.69 1.69 -24.88
C THR A 402 1.95 1.19 -25.60
N HIS A 403 2.54 2.03 -26.44
CA HIS A 403 3.83 1.73 -27.05
C HIS A 403 4.92 1.76 -25.98
N TRP A 404 5.53 0.60 -25.72
CA TRP A 404 6.52 0.41 -24.66
C TRP A 404 7.90 0.34 -25.27
N HIS A 405 8.76 1.32 -24.98
CA HIS A 405 10.15 1.26 -25.41
C HIS A 405 10.84 0.08 -24.69
N GLY A 406 11.55 -0.72 -25.46
CA GLY A 406 12.23 -1.90 -24.95
C GLY A 406 13.18 -1.56 -23.79
N ARG A 407 13.45 -2.53 -22.95
CA ARG A 407 14.41 -2.45 -21.85
C ARG A 407 15.72 -1.83 -22.36
N PRO A 408 16.29 -0.80 -21.74
CA PRO A 408 17.69 -0.48 -21.97
C PRO A 408 18.48 -1.75 -21.69
N ALA A 409 19.34 -2.17 -22.61
CA ALA A 409 20.13 -3.37 -22.49
C ALA A 409 20.83 -3.36 -21.12
N ALA A 410 20.72 -4.46 -20.37
CA ALA A 410 21.42 -4.60 -19.09
C ALA A 410 22.89 -4.30 -19.35
N VAL A 411 23.44 -3.30 -18.63
CA VAL A 411 24.87 -3.01 -18.66
C VAL A 411 25.56 -4.28 -18.18
N PRO A 412 26.40 -4.94 -19.03
CA PRO A 412 27.08 -6.15 -18.61
C PRO A 412 27.90 -5.86 -17.38
N ALA A 413 27.76 -6.68 -16.36
CA ALA A 413 28.61 -6.65 -15.19
C ALA A 413 30.06 -6.88 -15.67
N ARG A 414 30.90 -5.85 -15.63
CA ARG A 414 32.34 -5.96 -15.64
C ARG A 414 32.84 -6.11 -14.21
#